data_7ae424ad967fb42ac07ff7f908ecb14f
#
_entry.id   7ae424ad967fb42ac07ff7f908ecb14f
#
_cell.length_a   1.000
_cell.length_b   1.000
_cell.length_c   1.000
_cell.angle_alpha   90.00
_cell.angle_beta   90.00
_cell.angle_gamma   90.00
#
_symmetry.space_group_name_H-M   'P 1'
#
loop_
_entity.id
_entity.type
_entity.pdbx_description
1 polymer ?
#
loop_
_entity_poly.entity_id
_entity_poly.type
_entity_poly.pdbx_seq_one_letter_code
_entity_poly.pdbx_strand_id
1 'polypeptide(L)'
;MSNQPQTPQPMSFAILRNTHEVFRKSIELMSESLDKGALDEFRQEWRNFQRCRQTHLAMEEDAIFTLLDQIGAGAITEAGLGQEHVDDLANAELVGRAVTAEDAEQAFSIWKVHQLNHLAHEERVMGPLTMKTAATPAERGQVVHDTLLPPAIEHGDFDWYLGFVVERLTAYGTSNQDPGVAVRVFVWGLQYAADAEQWELWKPIVQDNTSDEIWNDMVEKFQINGDGKIAA
;
A
#
# COMPACT_ATOMS: atom_id res chain seq x y z
N MET A 1 -14.46 33.72 3.70
CA MET A 1 -14.26 32.45 2.99
C MET A 1 -14.10 31.40 4.07
N SER A 2 -15.07 30.52 4.24
CA SER A 2 -15.07 29.50 5.30
C SER A 2 -14.06 28.39 4.97
N ASN A 3 -12.94 28.36 5.72
CA ASN A 3 -12.06 27.21 5.76
C ASN A 3 -12.79 26.06 6.47
N GLN A 4 -13.65 25.34 5.77
CA GLN A 4 -14.04 24.00 6.22
C GLN A 4 -12.84 23.09 6.02
N PRO A 5 -12.47 22.26 7.01
CA PRO A 5 -11.46 21.24 6.81
C PRO A 5 -11.96 20.33 5.69
N GLN A 6 -11.22 20.31 4.59
CA GLN A 6 -11.52 19.38 3.48
C GLN A 6 -11.38 17.97 4.05
N THR A 7 -12.45 17.18 3.91
CA THR A 7 -12.38 15.74 4.20
C THR A 7 -11.25 15.15 3.35
N PRO A 8 -10.32 14.39 3.92
CA PRO A 8 -9.24 13.78 3.17
C PRO A 8 -9.83 13.00 1.98
N GLN A 9 -9.40 13.33 0.77
CA GLN A 9 -9.82 12.57 -0.40
C GLN A 9 -8.90 11.35 -0.53
N PRO A 10 -9.46 10.15 -0.68
CA PRO A 10 -8.64 8.96 -0.81
C PRO A 10 -7.80 9.04 -2.10
N MET A 11 -6.58 8.52 -2.05
CA MET A 11 -5.74 8.35 -3.24
C MET A 11 -6.48 7.51 -4.29
N SER A 12 -6.40 7.92 -5.56
CA SER A 12 -7.08 7.24 -6.65
C SER A 12 -6.41 5.93 -7.07
N PHE A 13 -5.13 5.74 -6.74
CA PHE A 13 -4.38 4.51 -7.04
C PHE A 13 -4.62 3.48 -5.93
N ALA A 14 -5.35 2.41 -6.26
CA ALA A 14 -5.70 1.36 -5.30
C ALA A 14 -4.46 0.67 -4.71
N ILE A 15 -3.39 0.52 -5.51
CA ILE A 15 -2.14 -0.11 -5.06
C ILE A 15 -1.50 0.67 -3.89
N LEU A 16 -1.45 2.00 -3.93
CA LEU A 16 -0.93 2.82 -2.84
C LEU A 16 -1.90 2.84 -1.65
N ARG A 17 -3.15 3.22 -1.91
CA ARG A 17 -4.16 3.36 -0.86
C ARG A 17 -4.36 2.10 -0.03
N ASN A 18 -4.50 0.95 -0.69
CA ASN A 18 -4.75 -0.30 0.02
C ASN A 18 -3.50 -0.79 0.77
N THR A 19 -2.30 -0.47 0.28
CA THR A 19 -1.07 -0.73 1.04
C THR A 19 -1.00 0.11 2.32
N HIS A 20 -1.44 1.36 2.31
CA HIS A 20 -1.56 2.15 3.54
C HIS A 20 -2.50 1.51 4.57
N GLU A 21 -3.62 0.93 4.12
CA GLU A 21 -4.52 0.19 5.02
C GLU A 21 -3.86 -1.07 5.57
N VAL A 22 -3.10 -1.81 4.74
CA VAL A 22 -2.30 -2.95 5.19
C VAL A 22 -1.25 -2.50 6.22
N PHE A 23 -0.60 -1.35 6.02
CA PHE A 23 0.35 -0.81 6.99
C PHE A 23 -0.32 -0.49 8.33
N ARG A 24 -1.48 0.17 8.33
CA ARG A 24 -2.24 0.43 9.55
C ARG A 24 -2.57 -0.86 10.29
N LYS A 25 -3.01 -1.89 9.56
CA LYS A 25 -3.33 -3.18 10.13
C LYS A 25 -2.12 -3.90 10.72
N SER A 26 -0.98 -3.88 10.01
CA SER A 26 0.28 -4.42 10.53
C SER A 26 0.73 -3.70 11.82
N ILE A 27 0.56 -2.38 11.90
CA ILE A 27 0.84 -1.59 13.11
C ILE A 27 -0.07 -2.01 14.27
N GLU A 28 -1.35 -2.27 14.02
CA GLU A 28 -2.27 -2.80 15.04
C GLU A 28 -1.82 -4.18 15.53
N LEU A 29 -1.52 -5.11 14.62
CA LEU A 29 -1.07 -6.46 14.95
C LEU A 29 0.25 -6.44 15.76
N MET A 30 1.18 -5.57 15.40
CA MET A 30 2.41 -5.37 16.15
C MET A 30 2.13 -4.83 17.56
N SER A 31 1.21 -3.86 17.69
CA SER A 31 0.79 -3.35 19.01
C SER A 31 0.20 -4.44 19.87
N GLU A 32 -0.72 -5.25 19.32
CA GLU A 32 -1.35 -6.38 20.04
C GLU A 32 -0.33 -7.44 20.48
N SER A 33 0.70 -7.70 19.66
CA SER A 33 1.74 -8.66 19.99
C SER A 33 2.59 -8.18 21.17
N LEU A 34 2.95 -6.89 21.21
CA LEU A 34 3.66 -6.29 22.35
C LEU A 34 2.80 -6.29 23.62
N ASP A 35 1.52 -5.92 23.53
CA ASP A 35 0.58 -5.94 24.68
C ASP A 35 0.44 -7.33 25.30
N LYS A 36 0.58 -8.39 24.49
CA LYS A 36 0.58 -9.80 24.92
C LYS A 36 1.94 -10.32 25.38
N GLY A 37 3.00 -9.53 25.24
CA GLY A 37 4.38 -9.95 25.48
C GLY A 37 4.92 -10.94 24.44
N ALA A 38 4.28 -11.06 23.26
CA ALA A 38 4.64 -11.98 22.19
C ALA A 38 5.70 -11.37 21.27
N LEU A 39 6.93 -11.21 21.80
CA LEU A 39 8.01 -10.51 21.12
C LEU A 39 8.41 -11.15 19.79
N ASP A 40 8.32 -12.47 19.66
CA ASP A 40 8.68 -13.16 18.40
C ASP A 40 7.62 -12.92 17.30
N GLU A 41 6.34 -12.85 17.68
CA GLU A 41 5.25 -12.47 16.74
C GLU A 41 5.43 -11.01 16.29
N PHE A 42 5.71 -10.11 17.22
CA PHE A 42 6.04 -8.72 16.90
C PHE A 42 7.20 -8.63 15.90
N ARG A 43 8.31 -9.32 16.16
CA ARG A 43 9.47 -9.31 15.27
C ARG A 43 9.20 -9.89 13.90
N GLN A 44 8.34 -10.91 13.82
CA GLN A 44 7.95 -11.47 12.53
C GLN A 44 7.11 -10.47 11.73
N GLU A 45 6.10 -9.87 12.37
CA GLU A 45 5.26 -8.85 11.72
C GLU A 45 6.08 -7.61 11.33
N TRP A 46 7.02 -7.18 12.19
CA TRP A 46 7.96 -6.11 11.87
C TRP A 46 8.78 -6.39 10.61
N ARG A 47 9.33 -7.58 10.46
CA ARG A 47 10.08 -7.97 9.25
C ARG A 47 9.20 -7.94 8.00
N ASN A 48 8.00 -8.48 8.10
CA ASN A 48 7.05 -8.48 6.99
C ASN A 48 6.65 -7.06 6.59
N PHE A 49 6.33 -6.22 7.58
CA PHE A 49 6.03 -4.81 7.38
C PHE A 49 7.19 -4.09 6.67
N GLN A 50 8.42 -4.21 7.17
CA GLN A 50 9.58 -3.54 6.57
C GLN A 50 9.83 -3.99 5.14
N ARG A 51 9.67 -5.27 4.84
CA ARG A 51 9.80 -5.81 3.49
C ARG A 51 8.73 -5.25 2.55
N CYS A 52 7.46 -5.21 2.97
CA CYS A 52 6.37 -4.62 2.21
C CYS A 52 6.61 -3.13 1.97
N ARG A 53 7.04 -2.42 3.01
CA ARG A 53 7.33 -0.99 2.96
C ARG A 53 8.42 -0.65 1.96
N GLN A 54 9.50 -1.44 1.84
CA GLN A 54 10.58 -1.17 0.88
C GLN A 54 10.08 -1.14 -0.58
N THR A 55 9.23 -2.09 -0.98
CA THR A 55 8.62 -2.08 -2.31
C THR A 55 7.68 -0.89 -2.51
N HIS A 56 6.94 -0.51 -1.46
CA HIS A 56 6.06 0.65 -1.49
C HIS A 56 6.84 1.97 -1.64
N LEU A 57 7.91 2.15 -0.87
CA LEU A 57 8.79 3.32 -0.98
C LEU A 57 9.42 3.46 -2.38
N ALA A 58 9.80 2.35 -3.02
CA ALA A 58 10.30 2.39 -4.39
C ALA A 58 9.26 2.98 -5.37
N MET A 59 7.97 2.64 -5.21
CA MET A 59 6.90 3.25 -6.00
C MET A 59 6.75 4.75 -5.75
N GLU A 60 6.98 5.20 -4.52
CA GLU A 60 6.80 6.60 -4.14
C GLU A 60 8.00 7.46 -4.51
N GLU A 61 9.19 7.13 -4.04
CA GLU A 61 10.39 7.95 -4.18
C GLU A 61 10.91 7.95 -5.63
N ASP A 62 10.95 6.77 -6.27
CA ASP A 62 11.53 6.63 -7.61
C ASP A 62 10.58 7.06 -8.72
N ALA A 63 9.27 7.22 -8.42
CA ALA A 63 8.30 7.46 -9.47
C ALA A 63 7.21 8.48 -9.12
N ILE A 64 6.27 8.13 -8.21
CA ILE A 64 5.02 8.89 -8.06
C ILE A 64 5.27 10.30 -7.50
N PHE A 65 6.22 10.50 -6.61
CA PHE A 65 6.54 11.81 -6.07
C PHE A 65 6.94 12.79 -7.17
N THR A 66 7.80 12.34 -8.10
CA THR A 66 8.20 13.15 -9.26
C THR A 66 7.02 13.51 -10.16
N LEU A 67 6.14 12.54 -10.45
CA LEU A 67 4.93 12.77 -11.25
C LEU A 67 3.99 13.77 -10.58
N LEU A 68 3.72 13.58 -9.29
CA LEU A 68 2.79 14.43 -8.55
C LEU A 68 3.35 15.83 -8.30
N ASP A 69 4.66 15.99 -8.16
CA ASP A 69 5.32 17.30 -8.08
C ASP A 69 5.18 18.11 -9.38
N GLN A 70 5.29 17.46 -10.53
CA GLN A 70 5.05 18.12 -11.82
C GLN A 70 3.61 18.61 -11.94
N ILE A 71 2.63 17.81 -11.50
CA ILE A 71 1.19 18.14 -11.53
C ILE A 71 0.83 19.19 -10.47
N GLY A 72 1.43 19.08 -9.30
CA GLY A 72 1.17 19.90 -8.12
C GLY A 72 2.08 21.12 -7.98
N ALA A 73 2.92 21.42 -9.00
CA ALA A 73 3.87 22.54 -8.98
C ALA A 73 4.80 22.53 -7.74
N GLY A 74 5.35 21.37 -7.38
CA GLY A 74 6.28 21.21 -6.26
C GLY A 74 5.60 20.87 -4.92
N ALA A 75 4.31 20.53 -4.92
CA ALA A 75 3.56 20.30 -3.68
C ALA A 75 4.10 19.15 -2.82
N ILE A 76 4.67 18.09 -3.41
CA ILE A 76 5.28 16.96 -2.70
C ILE A 76 6.56 17.41 -1.99
N THR A 77 7.42 18.13 -2.73
CA THR A 77 8.67 18.70 -2.19
C THR A 77 8.39 19.73 -1.09
N GLU A 78 7.44 20.65 -1.29
CA GLU A 78 7.04 21.64 -0.30
C GLU A 78 6.44 21.02 0.97
N ALA A 79 5.72 19.90 0.83
CA ALA A 79 5.19 19.14 1.96
C ALA A 79 6.28 18.40 2.74
N GLY A 80 7.45 18.15 2.15
CA GLY A 80 8.57 17.48 2.80
C GLY A 80 8.41 15.97 2.93
N LEU A 81 7.59 15.32 2.08
CA LEU A 81 7.30 13.87 2.19
C LEU A 81 8.56 13.01 2.09
N GLY A 82 9.49 13.36 1.19
CA GLY A 82 10.77 12.64 1.11
C GLY A 82 11.63 12.75 2.39
N GLN A 83 11.58 13.88 3.12
CA GLN A 83 12.26 14.01 4.40
C GLN A 83 11.60 13.16 5.49
N GLU A 84 10.27 13.05 5.47
CA GLU A 84 9.55 12.18 6.39
C GLU A 84 9.95 10.70 6.22
N HIS A 85 10.22 10.23 4.98
CA HIS A 85 10.76 8.89 4.72
C HIS A 85 12.14 8.69 5.36
N VAL A 86 13.03 9.68 5.27
CA VAL A 86 14.36 9.62 5.91
C VAL A 86 14.23 9.54 7.43
N ASP A 87 13.36 10.36 8.02
CA ASP A 87 13.12 10.39 9.46
C ASP A 87 12.46 9.10 9.95
N ASP A 88 11.52 8.55 9.17
CA ASP A 88 10.89 7.27 9.47
C ASP A 88 11.87 6.10 9.41
N LEU A 89 12.78 6.09 8.44
CA LEU A 89 13.82 5.06 8.34
C LEU A 89 14.73 5.08 9.57
N ALA A 90 15.13 6.26 10.05
CA ALA A 90 15.94 6.41 11.25
C ALA A 90 15.23 5.88 12.51
N ASN A 91 13.92 6.18 12.65
CA ASN A 91 13.11 5.65 13.75
C ASN A 91 12.91 4.13 13.63
N ALA A 92 12.71 3.60 12.42
CA ALA A 92 12.56 2.17 12.16
C ALA A 92 13.82 1.37 12.54
N GLU A 93 15.01 1.93 12.33
CA GLU A 93 16.27 1.29 12.78
C GLU A 93 16.30 1.08 14.29
N LEU A 94 15.76 1.99 15.09
CA LEU A 94 15.71 1.84 16.55
C LEU A 94 14.82 0.66 16.96
N VAL A 95 13.68 0.49 16.30
CA VAL A 95 12.79 -0.66 16.51
C VAL A 95 13.51 -1.97 16.13
N GLY A 96 14.17 -1.99 14.97
CA GLY A 96 14.90 -3.16 14.48
C GLY A 96 16.08 -3.60 15.38
N ARG A 97 16.65 -2.68 16.15
CA ARG A 97 17.78 -2.94 17.08
C ARG A 97 17.32 -3.34 18.48
N ALA A 98 16.04 -3.23 18.81
CA ALA A 98 15.52 -3.56 20.13
C ALA A 98 15.71 -5.05 20.49
N VAL A 99 16.33 -5.31 21.63
CA VAL A 99 16.66 -6.69 22.08
C VAL A 99 15.60 -7.20 23.05
N THR A 100 15.13 -6.35 23.95
CA THR A 100 14.10 -6.69 24.95
C THR A 100 12.71 -6.26 24.50
N ALA A 101 11.68 -6.79 25.13
CA ALA A 101 10.30 -6.36 24.88
C ALA A 101 10.08 -4.89 25.28
N GLU A 102 10.70 -4.44 26.37
CA GLU A 102 10.62 -3.04 26.83
C GLU A 102 11.27 -2.08 25.84
N ASP A 103 12.47 -2.40 25.32
CA ASP A 103 13.12 -1.59 24.28
C ASP A 103 12.27 -1.55 23.00
N ALA A 104 11.68 -2.69 22.61
CA ALA A 104 10.84 -2.79 21.44
C ALA A 104 9.56 -1.94 21.60
N GLU A 105 8.90 -2.00 22.73
CA GLU A 105 7.71 -1.21 23.03
C GLU A 105 8.00 0.29 22.99
N GLN A 106 9.10 0.71 23.63
CA GLN A 106 9.50 2.12 23.66
C GLN A 106 9.81 2.65 22.25
N ALA A 107 10.68 1.95 21.50
CA ALA A 107 11.05 2.37 20.15
C ALA A 107 9.85 2.32 19.19
N PHE A 108 9.04 1.26 19.25
CA PHE A 108 7.87 1.09 18.43
C PHE A 108 6.79 2.15 18.70
N SER A 109 6.59 2.55 19.96
CA SER A 109 5.60 3.57 20.30
C SER A 109 5.92 4.93 19.64
N ILE A 110 7.19 5.29 19.57
CA ILE A 110 7.66 6.52 18.90
C ILE A 110 7.47 6.39 17.38
N TRP A 111 7.99 5.31 16.81
CA TRP A 111 7.91 5.04 15.38
C TRP A 111 6.45 4.96 14.90
N LYS A 112 5.57 4.27 15.63
CA LYS A 112 4.16 4.12 15.31
C LYS A 112 3.45 5.48 15.13
N VAL A 113 3.70 6.42 16.05
CA VAL A 113 3.10 7.77 15.96
C VAL A 113 3.60 8.49 14.72
N HIS A 114 4.90 8.40 14.45
CA HIS A 114 5.51 8.99 13.27
C HIS A 114 4.92 8.42 11.99
N GLN A 115 4.91 7.09 11.85
CA GLN A 115 4.40 6.39 10.67
C GLN A 115 2.91 6.66 10.41
N LEU A 116 2.06 6.65 11.44
CA LEU A 116 0.64 6.94 11.26
C LEU A 116 0.37 8.39 10.83
N ASN A 117 1.15 9.35 11.35
CA ASN A 117 1.08 10.74 10.94
C ASN A 117 1.56 10.93 9.49
N HIS A 118 2.63 10.24 9.12
CA HIS A 118 3.17 10.22 7.77
C HIS A 118 2.12 9.71 6.75
N LEU A 119 1.54 8.53 6.96
CA LEU A 119 0.49 8.00 6.10
C LEU A 119 -0.69 8.97 5.93
N ALA A 120 -1.12 9.61 7.03
CA ALA A 120 -2.20 10.60 6.98
C ALA A 120 -1.78 11.88 6.24
N HIS A 121 -0.51 12.27 6.32
CA HIS A 121 0.05 13.42 5.60
C HIS A 121 0.12 13.15 4.10
N GLU A 122 0.66 12.01 3.70
CA GLU A 122 0.69 11.60 2.30
C GLU A 122 -0.71 11.57 1.67
N GLU A 123 -1.66 10.91 2.30
CA GLU A 123 -3.03 10.86 1.80
C GLU A 123 -3.65 12.25 1.61
N ARG A 124 -3.35 13.17 2.52
CA ARG A 124 -3.83 14.56 2.42
C ARG A 124 -3.18 15.33 1.27
N VAL A 125 -1.88 15.13 1.03
CA VAL A 125 -1.13 15.83 -0.02
C VAL A 125 -1.35 15.15 -1.38
N MET A 126 -1.15 13.83 -1.43
CA MET A 126 -1.19 13.06 -2.67
C MET A 126 -2.62 12.80 -3.17
N GLY A 127 -3.58 12.61 -2.28
CA GLY A 127 -4.96 12.29 -2.66
C GLY A 127 -5.53 13.23 -3.73
N PRO A 128 -5.56 14.56 -3.52
CA PRO A 128 -6.05 15.52 -4.51
C PRO A 128 -5.24 15.53 -5.82
N LEU A 129 -3.94 15.24 -5.75
CA LEU A 129 -3.05 15.21 -6.92
C LEU A 129 -3.29 13.94 -7.75
N THR A 130 -3.41 12.78 -7.11
CA THR A 130 -3.70 11.52 -7.79
C THR A 130 -5.05 11.55 -8.53
N MET A 131 -6.03 12.30 -8.02
CA MET A 131 -7.31 12.52 -8.71
C MET A 131 -7.19 13.37 -9.98
N LYS A 132 -6.18 14.23 -10.06
CA LYS A 132 -5.91 15.05 -11.25
C LYS A 132 -5.10 14.30 -12.31
N THR A 133 -4.41 13.24 -11.93
CA THR A 133 -3.51 12.49 -12.80
C THR A 133 -4.27 11.70 -13.85
N ALA A 134 -5.41 11.11 -13.47
CA ALA A 134 -6.19 10.23 -14.33
C ALA A 134 -7.67 10.22 -13.92
N ALA A 135 -8.55 10.52 -14.87
CA ALA A 135 -10.00 10.64 -14.64
C ALA A 135 -10.69 9.26 -14.66
N THR A 136 -10.22 8.34 -15.52
CA THR A 136 -10.85 7.04 -15.75
C THR A 136 -10.04 5.90 -15.11
N PRO A 137 -10.65 4.74 -14.85
CA PRO A 137 -9.91 3.54 -14.41
C PRO A 137 -8.80 3.11 -15.36
N ALA A 138 -9.03 3.20 -16.67
CA ALA A 138 -8.02 2.85 -17.70
C ALA A 138 -6.81 3.79 -17.65
N GLU A 139 -7.05 5.12 -17.55
CA GLU A 139 -5.96 6.09 -17.40
C GLU A 139 -5.18 5.86 -16.10
N ARG A 140 -5.87 5.55 -14.99
CA ARG A 140 -5.22 5.19 -13.73
C ARG A 140 -4.37 3.92 -13.86
N GLY A 141 -4.90 2.90 -14.54
CA GLY A 141 -4.15 1.68 -14.85
C GLY A 141 -2.88 1.97 -15.64
N GLN A 142 -2.98 2.84 -16.67
CA GLN A 142 -1.82 3.23 -17.48
C GLN A 142 -0.76 3.97 -16.64
N VAL A 143 -1.15 4.89 -15.76
CA VAL A 143 -0.21 5.56 -14.85
C VAL A 143 0.46 4.56 -13.90
N VAL A 144 -0.29 3.61 -13.35
CA VAL A 144 0.28 2.56 -12.50
C VAL A 144 1.26 1.70 -13.30
N HIS A 145 0.90 1.28 -14.53
CA HIS A 145 1.77 0.51 -15.42
C HIS A 145 3.08 1.24 -15.72
N ASP A 146 2.99 2.49 -16.17
CA ASP A 146 4.14 3.24 -16.68
C ASP A 146 5.02 3.82 -15.56
N THR A 147 4.45 4.01 -14.37
CA THR A 147 5.10 4.80 -13.31
C THR A 147 5.35 3.96 -12.05
N LEU A 148 4.35 3.28 -11.50
CA LEU A 148 4.47 2.64 -10.19
C LEU A 148 5.04 1.22 -10.26
N LEU A 149 4.64 0.44 -11.27
CA LEU A 149 5.08 -0.95 -11.40
C LEU A 149 6.56 -1.11 -11.72
N PRO A 150 7.18 -0.30 -12.62
CA PRO A 150 8.59 -0.49 -12.93
C PRO A 150 9.52 -0.46 -11.71
N PRO A 151 9.52 0.57 -10.84
CA PRO A 151 10.40 0.57 -9.67
C PRO A 151 10.03 -0.53 -8.66
N ALA A 152 8.74 -0.87 -8.50
CA ALA A 152 8.32 -1.96 -7.63
C ALA A 152 8.85 -3.32 -8.09
N ILE A 153 8.86 -3.58 -9.41
CA ILE A 153 9.38 -4.81 -10.01
C ILE A 153 10.92 -4.83 -9.95
N GLU A 154 11.57 -3.71 -10.28
CA GLU A 154 13.03 -3.57 -10.22
C GLU A 154 13.58 -3.74 -8.82
N HIS A 155 12.81 -3.39 -7.80
CA HIS A 155 13.14 -3.67 -6.39
C HIS A 155 13.30 -5.18 -6.11
N GLY A 156 12.65 -6.05 -6.91
CA GLY A 156 12.87 -7.50 -6.90
C GLY A 156 11.98 -8.30 -5.94
N ASP A 157 11.13 -7.65 -5.16
CA ASP A 157 10.26 -8.29 -4.15
C ASP A 157 8.75 -8.16 -4.45
N PHE A 158 8.40 -7.74 -5.67
CA PHE A 158 7.02 -7.42 -6.03
C PHE A 158 6.06 -8.60 -5.86
N ASP A 159 6.46 -9.81 -6.23
CA ASP A 159 5.62 -11.02 -6.10
C ASP A 159 5.28 -11.30 -4.63
N TRP A 160 6.26 -11.18 -3.75
CA TRP A 160 6.04 -11.33 -2.32
C TRP A 160 5.17 -10.19 -1.76
N TYR A 161 5.44 -8.94 -2.16
CA TYR A 161 4.64 -7.77 -1.81
C TYR A 161 3.17 -7.96 -2.20
N LEU A 162 2.92 -8.40 -3.44
CA LEU A 162 1.58 -8.68 -3.95
C LEU A 162 0.86 -9.73 -3.09
N GLY A 163 1.50 -10.87 -2.85
CA GLY A 163 0.95 -11.92 -1.99
C GLY A 163 0.60 -11.43 -0.60
N PHE A 164 1.53 -10.71 0.04
CA PHE A 164 1.34 -10.16 1.37
C PHE A 164 0.17 -9.16 1.44
N VAL A 165 0.08 -8.22 0.49
CA VAL A 165 -1.01 -7.25 0.46
C VAL A 165 -2.36 -7.95 0.25
N VAL A 166 -2.45 -8.90 -0.70
CA VAL A 166 -3.69 -9.64 -0.97
C VAL A 166 -4.10 -10.47 0.24
N GLU A 167 -3.18 -11.19 0.90
CA GLU A 167 -3.43 -11.95 2.12
C GLU A 167 -4.03 -11.05 3.22
N ARG A 168 -3.42 -9.88 3.46
CA ARG A 168 -3.88 -8.93 4.48
C ARG A 168 -5.26 -8.35 4.16
N LEU A 169 -5.50 -7.96 2.92
CA LEU A 169 -6.81 -7.48 2.49
C LEU A 169 -7.87 -8.58 2.57
N THR A 170 -7.51 -9.84 2.27
CA THR A 170 -8.38 -11.02 2.40
C THR A 170 -8.75 -11.28 3.86
N ALA A 171 -7.80 -11.15 4.78
CA ALA A 171 -8.02 -11.41 6.19
C ALA A 171 -8.79 -10.29 6.92
N TYR A 172 -8.55 -9.02 6.56
CA TYR A 172 -8.97 -7.87 7.37
C TYR A 172 -9.77 -6.82 6.61
N GLY A 173 -9.75 -6.79 5.27
CA GLY A 173 -10.33 -5.68 4.49
C GLY A 173 -9.56 -4.37 4.66
N THR A 174 -10.29 -3.27 4.63
CA THR A 174 -9.79 -1.93 4.94
C THR A 174 -10.69 -1.27 5.98
N SER A 175 -10.31 -0.09 6.47
CA SER A 175 -11.12 0.71 7.41
C SER A 175 -12.56 0.98 6.92
N ASN A 176 -12.78 0.97 5.60
CA ASN A 176 -14.06 1.33 4.96
C ASN A 176 -14.63 0.25 4.04
N GLN A 177 -13.98 -0.90 3.91
CA GLN A 177 -14.38 -1.96 2.99
C GLN A 177 -14.20 -3.32 3.64
N ASP A 178 -15.18 -4.21 3.46
CA ASP A 178 -15.03 -5.61 3.83
C ASP A 178 -13.93 -6.29 2.97
N PRO A 179 -13.41 -7.45 3.41
CA PRO A 179 -12.32 -8.15 2.71
C PRO A 179 -12.61 -8.39 1.23
N GLY A 180 -13.80 -8.83 0.89
CA GLY A 180 -14.18 -9.12 -0.49
C GLY A 180 -14.13 -7.88 -1.40
N VAL A 181 -14.59 -6.73 -0.88
CA VAL A 181 -14.54 -5.45 -1.63
C VAL A 181 -13.10 -4.94 -1.73
N ALA A 182 -12.35 -4.99 -0.62
CA ALA A 182 -10.97 -4.48 -0.58
C ALA A 182 -10.06 -5.22 -1.58
N VAL A 183 -10.10 -6.56 -1.57
CA VAL A 183 -9.33 -7.40 -2.53
C VAL A 183 -9.75 -7.10 -3.96
N ARG A 184 -11.07 -7.07 -4.26
CA ARG A 184 -11.56 -6.77 -5.62
C ARG A 184 -11.05 -5.44 -6.15
N VAL A 185 -11.12 -4.38 -5.34
CA VAL A 185 -10.66 -3.04 -5.75
C VAL A 185 -9.15 -3.03 -6.01
N PHE A 186 -8.36 -3.71 -5.17
CA PHE A 186 -6.93 -3.81 -5.35
C PHE A 186 -6.57 -4.60 -6.62
N VAL A 187 -7.12 -5.81 -6.77
CA VAL A 187 -6.88 -6.71 -7.91
C VAL A 187 -7.35 -6.07 -9.21
N TRP A 188 -8.50 -5.40 -9.20
CA TRP A 188 -9.02 -4.68 -10.36
C TRP A 188 -8.06 -3.56 -10.81
N GLY A 189 -7.56 -2.75 -9.87
CA GLY A 189 -6.54 -1.75 -10.17
C GLY A 189 -5.26 -2.34 -10.77
N LEU A 190 -4.83 -3.48 -10.26
CA LEU A 190 -3.67 -4.20 -10.76
C LEU A 190 -3.89 -4.76 -12.18
N GLN A 191 -5.06 -5.33 -12.47
CA GLN A 191 -5.41 -5.85 -13.80
C GLN A 191 -5.45 -4.77 -14.88
N TYR A 192 -5.89 -3.55 -14.55
CA TYR A 192 -5.81 -2.43 -15.48
C TYR A 192 -4.37 -1.98 -15.76
N ALA A 193 -3.48 -2.21 -14.81
CA ALA A 193 -2.08 -1.83 -14.91
C ALA A 193 -1.20 -2.91 -15.54
N ALA A 194 -1.53 -4.19 -15.36
CA ALA A 194 -0.76 -5.32 -15.88
C ALA A 194 -0.96 -5.49 -17.38
N ASP A 195 0.11 -5.80 -18.11
CA ASP A 195 -0.03 -6.44 -19.41
C ASP A 195 -0.45 -7.92 -19.27
N ALA A 196 -0.73 -8.59 -20.38
CA ALA A 196 -1.21 -9.98 -20.37
C ALA A 196 -0.17 -10.95 -19.77
N GLU A 197 1.12 -10.73 -20.02
CA GLU A 197 2.20 -11.60 -19.54
C GLU A 197 2.39 -11.39 -18.03
N GLN A 198 2.41 -10.15 -17.56
CA GLN A 198 2.47 -9.81 -16.14
C GLN A 198 1.27 -10.39 -15.37
N TRP A 199 0.05 -10.26 -15.93
CA TRP A 199 -1.13 -10.79 -15.28
C TRP A 199 -1.10 -12.33 -15.12
N GLU A 200 -0.64 -13.06 -16.13
CA GLU A 200 -0.51 -14.53 -16.04
C GLU A 200 0.52 -14.96 -14.96
N LEU A 201 1.53 -14.13 -14.68
CA LEU A 201 2.47 -14.37 -13.57
C LEU A 201 1.85 -14.07 -12.20
N TRP A 202 1.05 -12.99 -12.09
CA TRP A 202 0.52 -12.55 -10.80
C TRP A 202 -0.79 -13.21 -10.40
N LYS A 203 -1.57 -13.67 -11.35
CA LYS A 203 -2.85 -14.34 -11.12
C LYS A 203 -2.77 -15.52 -10.13
N PRO A 204 -1.81 -16.45 -10.24
CA PRO A 204 -1.63 -17.51 -9.26
C PRO A 204 -1.33 -16.96 -7.85
N ILE A 205 -0.50 -15.92 -7.75
CA ILE A 205 -0.16 -15.29 -6.46
C ILE A 205 -1.42 -14.73 -5.82
N VAL A 206 -2.25 -14.02 -6.58
CA VAL A 206 -3.54 -13.50 -6.09
C VAL A 206 -4.46 -14.63 -5.65
N GLN A 207 -4.57 -15.69 -6.46
CA GLN A 207 -5.42 -16.83 -6.15
C GLN A 207 -5.00 -17.55 -4.88
N ASP A 208 -3.71 -17.81 -4.70
CA ASP A 208 -3.15 -18.52 -3.54
C ASP A 208 -3.29 -17.74 -2.23
N ASN A 209 -3.38 -16.42 -2.31
CA ASN A 209 -3.50 -15.52 -1.15
C ASN A 209 -4.91 -14.97 -0.93
N THR A 210 -5.90 -15.49 -1.66
CA THR A 210 -7.32 -15.09 -1.56
C THR A 210 -8.15 -16.32 -1.13
N SER A 211 -9.24 -16.10 -0.37
CA SER A 211 -10.17 -17.20 -0.10
C SER A 211 -10.89 -17.65 -1.37
N ASP A 212 -11.23 -18.95 -1.44
CA ASP A 212 -11.99 -19.52 -2.57
C ASP A 212 -13.28 -18.73 -2.86
N GLU A 213 -13.97 -18.25 -1.82
CA GLU A 213 -15.20 -17.48 -1.96
C GLU A 213 -14.95 -16.15 -2.67
N ILE A 214 -13.95 -15.38 -2.22
CA ILE A 214 -13.60 -14.09 -2.83
C ILE A 214 -13.06 -14.30 -4.25
N TRP A 215 -12.22 -15.31 -4.46
CA TRP A 215 -11.69 -15.63 -5.79
C TRP A 215 -12.80 -15.95 -6.78
N ASN A 216 -13.71 -16.87 -6.43
CA ASN A 216 -14.81 -17.27 -7.29
C ASN A 216 -15.76 -16.10 -7.58
N ASP A 217 -16.04 -15.24 -6.59
CA ASP A 217 -16.82 -14.01 -6.80
C ASP A 217 -16.14 -13.03 -7.77
N MET A 218 -14.79 -12.89 -7.70
CA MET A 218 -14.03 -12.09 -8.65
C MET A 218 -14.10 -12.66 -10.07
N VAL A 219 -13.92 -13.99 -10.23
CA VAL A 219 -13.98 -14.65 -11.53
C VAL A 219 -15.36 -14.52 -12.16
N GLU A 220 -16.43 -14.67 -11.38
CA GLU A 220 -17.81 -14.55 -11.85
C GLU A 220 -18.19 -13.11 -12.22
N LYS A 221 -17.87 -12.15 -11.37
CA LYS A 221 -18.33 -10.76 -11.53
C LYS A 221 -17.46 -9.91 -12.46
N PHE A 222 -16.18 -10.18 -12.53
CA PHE A 222 -15.26 -9.39 -13.34
C PHE A 222 -14.90 -10.03 -14.66
N GLN A 223 -15.51 -11.20 -14.99
CA GLN A 223 -15.10 -11.97 -16.18
C GLN A 223 -13.58 -11.90 -16.34
N ILE A 224 -12.85 -12.41 -15.34
CA ILE A 224 -11.41 -12.61 -15.45
C ILE A 224 -11.21 -13.65 -16.54
N ASN A 225 -11.42 -13.22 -17.77
CA ASN A 225 -11.28 -14.04 -18.96
C ASN A 225 -9.81 -14.44 -19.10
N GLY A 226 -9.56 -15.58 -19.71
CA GLY A 226 -8.22 -16.09 -19.92
C GLY A 226 -7.28 -15.18 -20.72
N ASP A 227 -7.78 -14.06 -21.24
CA ASP A 227 -7.04 -13.01 -21.94
C ASP A 227 -6.81 -11.72 -21.08
N GLY A 228 -7.12 -11.77 -19.78
CA GLY A 228 -6.74 -10.71 -18.82
C GLY A 228 -7.42 -9.35 -19.02
N LYS A 229 -8.42 -9.25 -19.90
CA LYS A 229 -9.16 -8.01 -20.12
C LYS A 229 -10.56 -8.11 -19.54
N ILE A 230 -10.92 -7.15 -18.68
CA ILE A 230 -12.30 -6.94 -18.27
C ILE A 230 -13.08 -6.56 -19.52
N ALA A 231 -14.14 -7.33 -19.84
CA ALA A 231 -15.05 -6.96 -20.90
C ALA A 231 -15.66 -5.58 -20.58
N ALA A 232 -15.56 -4.66 -21.54
CA ALA A 232 -16.06 -3.30 -21.44
C ALA A 232 -17.57 -3.25 -21.31
#